data_4eba6781f1e8e1bb49d26c4364047497
#
_entry.id   4eba6781f1e8e1bb49d26c4364047497
#
_cell.length_a   1.000
_cell.length_b   1.000
_cell.length_c   1.000
_cell.angle_alpha   90.00
_cell.angle_beta   90.00
_cell.angle_gamma   90.00
#
_symmetry.space_group_name_H-M   'P 1'
#
loop_
_entity.id
_entity.type
_entity.pdbx_description
1 polymer ?
#
loop_
_entity_poly.entity_id
_entity_poly.type
_entity_poly.pdbx_seq_one_letter_code
_entity_poly.pdbx_strand_id
1 'polypeptide(L)'
;HDGLGLPHADVVIEAIVEDVKLKQALYETIEPRLKPEAILATNTSSIPLETLAAILKRPERLVGLHFFNPVAKMQLIEVIDAPMTDPECLAKIAALVRALDRLPLPVKSSPGFLVNRVLMPYLMEAIVLWSEGIPPEVVDDAATEFGMPMGPLELADTVGIDICLSVGQILAGHFKSEVPGQLRNLVSQGHLGRKSGKGIYAYRKGKPVRRRGHGKETYKLDEIRDRLILRLINESVACLREGVVEDADLLDAGMIFGTGFAPFRGGPLHYVKDTGKEAIEERLEALTTRFGPRFSPDPGWTTLSL
;
A
#
# COMPACT_ATOMS: atom_id res chain seq x y z
N HIS A 1 -16.89 9.71 24.38
CA HIS A 1 -16.61 11.11 24.06
C HIS A 1 -17.88 11.74 23.49
N ASP A 2 -18.24 12.94 23.98
CA ASP A 2 -19.48 13.65 23.70
C ASP A 2 -19.45 14.50 22.42
N GLY A 3 -18.30 14.58 21.77
CA GLY A 3 -18.08 15.35 20.53
C GLY A 3 -18.28 16.86 20.70
N LEU A 4 -18.04 17.41 21.89
CA LEU A 4 -18.19 18.86 22.18
C LEU A 4 -17.30 19.75 21.31
N GLY A 5 -16.19 19.24 20.80
CA GLY A 5 -15.28 19.95 19.90
C GLY A 5 -15.78 20.09 18.46
N LEU A 6 -16.71 19.26 18.00
CA LEU A 6 -17.15 19.21 16.59
C LEU A 6 -17.64 20.56 16.05
N PRO A 7 -18.46 21.36 16.79
CA PRO A 7 -18.93 22.66 16.29
C PRO A 7 -17.84 23.74 16.17
N HIS A 8 -16.63 23.47 16.68
CA HIS A 8 -15.51 24.41 16.68
C HIS A 8 -14.35 23.96 15.82
N ALA A 9 -14.36 22.69 15.34
CA ALA A 9 -13.30 22.13 14.53
C ALA A 9 -13.32 22.65 13.08
N ASP A 10 -12.15 22.99 12.55
CA ASP A 10 -11.98 23.30 11.13
C ASP A 10 -11.71 22.04 10.32
N VAL A 11 -11.07 21.04 10.94
CA VAL A 11 -10.81 19.73 10.37
C VAL A 11 -11.15 18.65 11.40
N VAL A 12 -11.89 17.65 10.99
CA VAL A 12 -12.20 16.45 11.79
C VAL A 12 -11.60 15.24 11.09
N ILE A 13 -10.67 14.57 11.76
CA ILE A 13 -10.00 13.36 11.24
C ILE A 13 -10.66 12.14 11.86
N GLU A 14 -11.27 11.31 11.03
CA GLU A 14 -11.84 10.04 11.41
C GLU A 14 -10.79 8.92 11.21
N ALA A 15 -10.58 8.09 12.23
CA ALA A 15 -9.65 6.98 12.22
C ALA A 15 -10.20 5.76 13.01
N ILE A 16 -11.49 5.46 12.84
CA ILE A 16 -12.10 4.27 13.45
C ILE A 16 -11.79 3.01 12.63
N VAL A 17 -12.34 1.87 13.05
CA VAL A 17 -12.16 0.58 12.36
C VAL A 17 -12.54 0.65 10.88
N GLU A 18 -11.86 -0.14 10.05
CA GLU A 18 -12.01 -0.17 8.60
C GLU A 18 -13.27 -0.93 8.18
N ASP A 19 -14.41 -0.32 8.42
CA ASP A 19 -15.74 -0.84 8.09
C ASP A 19 -16.63 0.27 7.54
N VAL A 20 -17.16 0.07 6.34
CA VAL A 20 -17.96 1.07 5.60
C VAL A 20 -19.17 1.51 6.42
N LYS A 21 -19.93 0.54 6.98
CA LYS A 21 -21.19 0.84 7.70
C LYS A 21 -20.93 1.62 8.98
N LEU A 22 -19.87 1.25 9.72
CA LEU A 22 -19.51 1.96 10.95
C LEU A 22 -19.02 3.37 10.68
N LYS A 23 -18.21 3.56 9.62
CA LYS A 23 -17.78 4.91 9.20
C LYS A 23 -18.95 5.76 8.74
N GLN A 24 -19.86 5.21 7.91
CA GLN A 24 -21.05 5.91 7.46
C GLN A 24 -21.98 6.30 8.63
N ALA A 25 -22.26 5.38 9.56
CA ALA A 25 -23.06 5.69 10.74
C ALA A 25 -22.44 6.79 11.63
N LEU A 26 -21.10 6.79 11.74
CA LEU A 26 -20.40 7.90 12.39
C LEU A 26 -20.61 9.22 11.64
N TYR A 27 -20.48 9.22 10.31
CA TYR A 27 -20.63 10.44 9.50
C TYR A 27 -22.03 11.03 9.59
N GLU A 28 -23.09 10.21 9.55
CA GLU A 28 -24.48 10.65 9.79
C GLU A 28 -24.64 11.35 11.13
N THR A 29 -23.92 10.89 12.15
CA THR A 29 -23.97 11.45 13.50
C THR A 29 -23.19 12.76 13.62
N ILE A 30 -22.03 12.88 12.99
CA ILE A 30 -21.12 14.02 13.19
C ILE A 30 -21.35 15.15 12.18
N GLU A 31 -21.73 14.83 10.92
CA GLU A 31 -21.86 15.84 9.86
C GLU A 31 -22.78 16.99 10.23
N PRO A 32 -23.99 16.78 10.86
CA PRO A 32 -24.89 17.88 11.27
C PRO A 32 -24.29 18.80 12.34
N ARG A 33 -23.25 18.38 13.00
CA ARG A 33 -22.58 19.11 14.11
C ARG A 33 -21.34 19.85 13.68
N LEU A 34 -20.89 19.65 12.43
CA LEU A 34 -19.70 20.31 11.89
C LEU A 34 -20.02 21.75 11.46
N LYS A 35 -19.01 22.61 11.52
CA LYS A 35 -19.09 23.94 10.87
C LYS A 35 -19.39 23.77 9.37
N PRO A 36 -20.05 24.75 8.73
CA PRO A 36 -20.30 24.73 7.29
C PRO A 36 -19.02 24.55 6.46
N GLU A 37 -17.89 25.11 6.88
CA GLU A 37 -16.62 25.06 6.18
C GLU A 37 -15.67 23.95 6.66
N ALA A 38 -16.07 23.18 7.69
CA ALA A 38 -15.21 22.14 8.25
C ALA A 38 -14.97 21.02 7.25
N ILE A 39 -13.73 20.57 7.17
CA ILE A 39 -13.32 19.44 6.36
C ILE A 39 -13.45 18.16 7.18
N LEU A 40 -14.08 17.14 6.60
CA LEU A 40 -14.09 15.80 7.14
C LEU A 40 -12.97 15.00 6.44
N ALA A 41 -11.96 14.60 7.20
CA ALA A 41 -10.87 13.78 6.71
C ALA A 41 -11.00 12.34 7.21
N THR A 42 -10.81 11.36 6.35
CA THR A 42 -10.83 9.94 6.72
C THR A 42 -9.45 9.31 6.57
N ASN A 43 -9.03 8.57 7.60
CA ASN A 43 -7.79 7.78 7.58
C ASN A 43 -8.04 6.34 7.10
N THR A 44 -9.00 6.14 6.19
CA THR A 44 -9.17 4.82 5.55
C THR A 44 -7.91 4.42 4.80
N SER A 45 -7.60 3.12 4.76
CA SER A 45 -6.42 2.59 4.05
C SER A 45 -6.77 1.95 2.71
N SER A 46 -8.07 1.71 2.44
CA SER A 46 -8.45 0.89 1.30
C SER A 46 -9.86 1.16 0.76
N ILE A 47 -10.73 1.81 1.54
CA ILE A 47 -12.12 2.06 1.13
C ILE A 47 -12.15 3.27 0.20
N PRO A 48 -12.69 3.14 -1.04
CA PRO A 48 -12.89 4.30 -1.92
C PRO A 48 -13.73 5.38 -1.26
N LEU A 49 -13.32 6.64 -1.41
CA LEU A 49 -14.00 7.76 -0.76
C LEU A 49 -15.45 7.90 -1.24
N GLU A 50 -15.73 7.58 -2.49
CA GLU A 50 -17.08 7.62 -3.09
C GLU A 50 -18.06 6.74 -2.30
N THR A 51 -17.58 5.58 -1.83
CA THR A 51 -18.38 4.68 -1.01
C THR A 51 -18.73 5.32 0.34
N LEU A 52 -17.76 5.98 0.96
CA LEU A 52 -17.98 6.64 2.25
C LEU A 52 -18.82 7.90 2.12
N ALA A 53 -18.66 8.64 1.03
CA ALA A 53 -19.34 9.88 0.74
C ALA A 53 -20.83 9.71 0.41
N ALA A 54 -21.26 8.51 0.04
CA ALA A 54 -22.61 8.25 -0.49
C ALA A 54 -23.75 8.68 0.45
N ILE A 55 -23.52 8.77 1.76
CA ILE A 55 -24.51 9.16 2.78
C ILE A 55 -24.39 10.63 3.21
N LEU A 56 -23.30 11.29 2.83
CA LEU A 56 -23.03 12.67 3.24
C LEU A 56 -23.96 13.65 2.48
N LYS A 57 -24.41 14.67 3.16
CA LYS A 57 -25.15 15.80 2.55
C LYS A 57 -24.22 16.76 1.82
N ARG A 58 -22.95 16.81 2.26
CA ARG A 58 -21.90 17.67 1.72
C ARG A 58 -20.64 16.85 1.41
N PRO A 59 -20.72 15.92 0.43
CA PRO A 59 -19.63 15.02 0.08
C PRO A 59 -18.38 15.76 -0.43
N GLU A 60 -18.53 17.00 -0.93
CA GLU A 60 -17.44 17.85 -1.42
C GLU A 60 -16.41 18.20 -0.33
N ARG A 61 -16.77 18.04 0.96
CA ARG A 61 -15.89 18.30 2.09
C ARG A 61 -15.14 17.04 2.59
N LEU A 62 -15.41 15.89 1.99
CA LEU A 62 -14.70 14.66 2.36
C LEU A 62 -13.36 14.59 1.62
N VAL A 63 -12.28 14.44 2.40
CA VAL A 63 -10.91 14.25 1.89
C VAL A 63 -10.33 12.99 2.52
N GLY A 64 -9.61 12.16 1.75
CA GLY A 64 -8.81 11.11 2.34
C GLY A 64 -7.50 11.68 2.89
N LEU A 65 -7.12 11.24 4.08
CA LEU A 65 -5.89 11.64 4.76
C LEU A 65 -5.24 10.40 5.36
N HIS A 66 -4.53 9.65 4.51
CA HIS A 66 -4.00 8.33 4.87
C HIS A 66 -2.59 8.45 5.46
N PHE A 67 -2.49 8.13 6.76
CA PHE A 67 -1.24 8.07 7.51
C PHE A 67 -0.65 6.66 7.47
N PHE A 68 0.68 6.58 7.40
CA PHE A 68 1.40 5.32 7.50
C PHE A 68 1.88 5.03 8.92
N ASN A 69 1.80 3.78 9.32
CA ASN A 69 2.24 3.35 10.66
C ASN A 69 3.74 2.97 10.65
N PRO A 70 4.55 3.43 11.62
CA PRO A 70 4.20 4.28 12.78
C PRO A 70 4.09 5.76 12.41
N VAL A 71 2.94 6.38 12.69
CA VAL A 71 2.61 7.77 12.30
C VAL A 71 3.69 8.77 12.71
N ALA A 72 4.30 8.60 13.89
CA ALA A 72 5.33 9.49 14.38
C ALA A 72 6.65 9.44 13.57
N LYS A 73 6.88 8.39 12.78
CA LYS A 73 8.14 8.18 12.04
C LYS A 73 7.97 8.36 10.53
N MET A 74 6.80 8.02 10.00
CA MET A 74 6.54 8.08 8.57
C MET A 74 6.30 9.52 8.15
N GLN A 75 7.04 9.97 7.14
CA GLN A 75 6.95 11.35 6.65
C GLN A 75 5.82 11.52 5.63
N LEU A 76 5.50 10.49 4.88
CA LEU A 76 4.50 10.52 3.82
C LEU A 76 3.09 10.49 4.40
N ILE A 77 2.20 11.29 3.81
CA ILE A 77 0.75 11.22 3.99
C ILE A 77 0.11 11.30 2.61
N GLU A 78 -0.66 10.29 2.22
CA GLU A 78 -1.47 10.38 1.01
C GLU A 78 -2.66 11.30 1.26
N VAL A 79 -2.84 12.27 0.38
CA VAL A 79 -4.00 13.18 0.32
C VAL A 79 -4.87 12.74 -0.84
N ILE A 80 -5.99 12.08 -0.51
CA ILE A 80 -6.81 11.39 -1.51
C ILE A 80 -7.89 12.34 -2.03
N ASP A 81 -7.85 12.53 -3.35
CA ASP A 81 -8.80 13.27 -4.14
C ASP A 81 -9.83 12.31 -4.75
N ALA A 82 -11.10 12.61 -4.54
CA ALA A 82 -12.22 11.90 -5.18
C ALA A 82 -13.00 12.86 -6.09
N PRO A 83 -13.78 12.34 -7.05
CA PRO A 83 -14.48 13.18 -8.04
C PRO A 83 -15.41 14.25 -7.44
N MET A 84 -15.92 14.00 -6.23
CA MET A 84 -16.80 14.96 -5.53
C MET A 84 -16.02 15.93 -4.64
N THR A 85 -14.74 15.72 -4.36
CA THR A 85 -13.98 16.51 -3.39
C THR A 85 -13.70 17.91 -3.92
N ASP A 86 -13.95 18.93 -3.11
CA ASP A 86 -13.64 20.32 -3.47
C ASP A 86 -12.11 20.55 -3.50
N PRO A 87 -11.54 21.07 -4.59
CA PRO A 87 -10.13 21.39 -4.70
C PRO A 87 -9.59 22.30 -3.59
N GLU A 88 -10.43 23.20 -3.04
CA GLU A 88 -10.05 24.05 -1.92
C GLU A 88 -9.84 23.24 -0.64
N CYS A 89 -10.66 22.22 -0.41
CA CYS A 89 -10.49 21.28 0.70
C CYS A 89 -9.16 20.50 0.59
N LEU A 90 -8.85 20.01 -0.62
CA LEU A 90 -7.57 19.35 -0.89
C LEU A 90 -6.39 20.26 -0.62
N ALA A 91 -6.43 21.51 -1.11
CA ALA A 91 -5.38 22.49 -0.90
C ALA A 91 -5.16 22.80 0.58
N LYS A 92 -6.24 22.96 1.36
CA LYS A 92 -6.19 23.19 2.82
C LYS A 92 -5.58 21.98 3.56
N ILE A 93 -5.99 20.77 3.20
CA ILE A 93 -5.43 19.54 3.82
C ILE A 93 -3.95 19.39 3.45
N ALA A 94 -3.56 19.60 2.20
CA ALA A 94 -2.16 19.55 1.80
C ALA A 94 -1.31 20.62 2.55
N ALA A 95 -1.86 21.81 2.79
CA ALA A 95 -1.22 22.83 3.61
C ALA A 95 -1.09 22.39 5.08
N LEU A 96 -2.13 21.78 5.65
CA LEU A 96 -2.09 21.20 7.00
C LEU A 96 -1.00 20.13 7.11
N VAL A 97 -0.91 19.22 6.15
CA VAL A 97 0.11 18.16 6.12
C VAL A 97 1.52 18.75 6.14
N ARG A 98 1.77 19.80 5.33
CA ARG A 98 3.07 20.51 5.34
C ARG A 98 3.33 21.22 6.69
N ALA A 99 2.30 21.82 7.29
CA ALA A 99 2.42 22.45 8.61
C ALA A 99 2.73 21.45 9.74
N LEU A 100 2.39 20.17 9.54
CA LEU A 100 2.76 19.07 10.44
C LEU A 100 4.17 18.51 10.16
N ASP A 101 4.96 19.17 9.30
CA ASP A 101 6.27 18.70 8.84
C ASP A 101 6.21 17.30 8.21
N ARG A 102 5.21 17.11 7.33
CA ARG A 102 4.99 15.89 6.57
C ARG A 102 4.91 16.19 5.06
N LEU A 103 5.10 15.17 4.26
CA LEU A 103 5.08 15.22 2.80
C LEU A 103 3.69 14.82 2.30
N PRO A 104 2.87 15.76 1.79
CA PRO A 104 1.61 15.41 1.17
C PRO A 104 1.85 14.81 -0.21
N LEU A 105 1.28 13.63 -0.45
CA LEU A 105 1.24 12.99 -1.76
C LEU A 105 -0.19 13.05 -2.30
N PRO A 106 -0.48 13.88 -3.29
CA PRO A 106 -1.78 13.87 -3.95
C PRO A 106 -1.99 12.57 -4.72
N VAL A 107 -3.11 11.88 -4.44
CA VAL A 107 -3.49 10.64 -5.15
C VAL A 107 -4.99 10.63 -5.41
N LYS A 108 -5.43 9.98 -6.48
CA LYS A 108 -6.86 9.78 -6.75
C LYS A 108 -7.43 8.66 -5.90
N SER A 109 -8.72 8.77 -5.58
CA SER A 109 -9.47 7.71 -4.92
C SER A 109 -9.45 6.44 -5.77
N SER A 110 -8.87 5.38 -5.22
CA SER A 110 -8.69 4.08 -5.86
C SER A 110 -8.54 3.04 -4.74
N PRO A 111 -8.92 1.78 -4.94
CA PRO A 111 -8.70 0.75 -3.94
C PRO A 111 -7.23 0.64 -3.53
N GLY A 112 -6.92 0.87 -2.25
CA GLY A 112 -5.54 0.85 -1.70
C GLY A 112 -4.70 2.08 -2.06
N PHE A 113 -5.29 3.09 -2.69
CA PHE A 113 -4.66 4.34 -3.13
C PHE A 113 -3.40 4.07 -3.98
N LEU A 114 -2.26 4.70 -3.71
CA LEU A 114 -1.02 4.38 -4.42
C LEU A 114 -0.20 3.34 -3.68
N VAL A 115 0.18 3.64 -2.44
CA VAL A 115 1.24 2.86 -1.75
C VAL A 115 0.80 1.43 -1.45
N ASN A 116 -0.39 1.24 -0.88
CA ASN A 116 -0.90 -0.11 -0.60
C ASN A 116 -1.19 -0.88 -1.88
N ARG A 117 -1.70 -0.22 -2.92
CA ARG A 117 -2.00 -0.83 -4.20
C ARG A 117 -0.73 -1.37 -4.86
N VAL A 118 0.34 -0.58 -4.91
CA VAL A 118 1.63 -0.97 -5.51
C VAL A 118 2.35 -2.02 -4.65
N LEU A 119 2.25 -1.91 -3.33
CA LEU A 119 2.94 -2.82 -2.40
C LEU A 119 2.28 -4.21 -2.35
N MET A 120 0.96 -4.30 -2.51
CA MET A 120 0.24 -5.57 -2.29
C MET A 120 0.65 -6.68 -3.26
N PRO A 121 0.80 -6.50 -4.57
CA PRO A 121 1.28 -7.54 -5.48
C PRO A 121 2.66 -8.09 -5.11
N TYR A 122 3.55 -7.25 -4.60
CA TYR A 122 4.86 -7.64 -4.09
C TYR A 122 4.75 -8.53 -2.84
N LEU A 123 3.91 -8.15 -1.87
CA LEU A 123 3.69 -8.94 -0.66
C LEU A 123 3.01 -10.28 -0.98
N MET A 124 2.00 -10.28 -1.87
CA MET A 124 1.30 -11.51 -2.26
C MET A 124 2.24 -12.46 -2.99
N GLU A 125 3.11 -11.98 -3.87
CA GLU A 125 4.09 -12.84 -4.55
C GLU A 125 5.12 -13.43 -3.57
N ALA A 126 5.51 -12.70 -2.54
CA ALA A 126 6.35 -13.23 -1.47
C ALA A 126 5.68 -14.40 -0.73
N ILE A 127 4.38 -14.27 -0.44
CA ILE A 127 3.60 -15.36 0.17
C ILE A 127 3.49 -16.57 -0.78
N VAL A 128 3.34 -16.34 -2.08
CA VAL A 128 3.34 -17.41 -3.09
C VAL A 128 4.69 -18.12 -3.10
N LEU A 129 5.80 -17.41 -3.17
CA LEU A 129 7.15 -17.97 -3.11
C LEU A 129 7.36 -18.83 -1.86
N TRP A 130 6.93 -18.34 -0.71
CA TRP A 130 6.96 -19.10 0.53
C TRP A 130 6.07 -20.36 0.45
N SER A 131 4.91 -20.27 -0.16
CA SER A 131 4.00 -21.41 -0.33
C SER A 131 4.53 -22.47 -1.30
N GLU A 132 5.41 -22.09 -2.22
CA GLU A 132 6.15 -22.98 -3.13
C GLU A 132 7.30 -23.72 -2.41
N GLY A 133 7.51 -23.46 -1.11
CA GLY A 133 8.52 -24.12 -0.28
C GLY A 133 9.86 -23.38 -0.19
N ILE A 134 9.96 -22.16 -0.73
CA ILE A 134 11.17 -21.34 -0.59
C ILE A 134 11.25 -20.84 0.85
N PRO A 135 12.37 -21.01 1.54
CA PRO A 135 12.53 -20.51 2.91
C PRO A 135 12.26 -19.01 3.00
N PRO A 136 11.55 -18.53 4.03
CA PRO A 136 11.21 -17.11 4.15
C PRO A 136 12.44 -16.23 4.20
N GLU A 137 13.55 -16.69 4.77
CA GLU A 137 14.82 -15.97 4.81
C GLU A 137 15.39 -15.72 3.40
N VAL A 138 15.24 -16.69 2.47
CA VAL A 138 15.70 -16.56 1.07
C VAL A 138 14.88 -15.53 0.31
N VAL A 139 13.55 -15.55 0.51
CA VAL A 139 12.64 -14.57 -0.11
C VAL A 139 12.97 -13.15 0.38
N ASP A 140 13.14 -13.00 1.68
CA ASP A 140 13.46 -11.71 2.29
C ASP A 140 14.87 -11.20 1.90
N ASP A 141 15.86 -12.11 1.83
CA ASP A 141 17.21 -11.76 1.42
C ASP A 141 17.25 -11.27 -0.03
N ALA A 142 16.50 -11.89 -0.96
CA ALA A 142 16.44 -11.45 -2.35
C ALA A 142 15.94 -10.00 -2.48
N ALA A 143 14.99 -9.59 -1.65
CA ALA A 143 14.48 -8.23 -1.62
C ALA A 143 15.45 -7.24 -0.95
N THR A 144 16.07 -7.64 0.16
CA THR A 144 17.02 -6.76 0.85
C THR A 144 18.32 -6.57 0.08
N GLU A 145 18.76 -7.57 -0.68
CA GLU A 145 19.90 -7.42 -1.62
C GLU A 145 19.58 -6.48 -2.80
N PHE A 146 18.32 -6.39 -3.21
CA PHE A 146 17.89 -5.36 -4.16
C PHE A 146 18.00 -3.97 -3.57
N GLY A 147 17.86 -3.82 -2.26
CA GLY A 147 17.94 -2.57 -1.51
C GLY A 147 16.67 -2.22 -0.73
N MET A 148 15.69 -3.14 -0.64
CA MET A 148 14.54 -2.93 0.23
C MET A 148 14.99 -2.91 1.70
N PRO A 149 14.43 -2.04 2.55
CA PRO A 149 14.87 -1.87 3.94
C PRO A 149 14.55 -3.10 4.81
N MET A 150 13.57 -3.89 4.38
CA MET A 150 13.08 -5.09 5.05
C MET A 150 12.56 -6.07 4.00
N GLY A 151 12.71 -7.36 4.27
CA GLY A 151 12.12 -8.37 3.40
C GLY A 151 10.60 -8.37 3.44
N PRO A 152 9.93 -8.81 2.36
CA PRO A 152 8.47 -8.74 2.24
C PRO A 152 7.73 -9.61 3.26
N LEU A 153 8.28 -10.74 3.64
CA LEU A 153 7.63 -11.64 4.61
C LEU A 153 7.77 -11.12 6.05
N GLU A 154 8.92 -10.53 6.39
CA GLU A 154 9.08 -9.80 7.65
C GLU A 154 8.20 -8.54 7.69
N LEU A 155 8.02 -7.86 6.55
CA LEU A 155 7.12 -6.71 6.44
C LEU A 155 5.66 -7.13 6.66
N ALA A 156 5.21 -8.22 6.05
CA ALA A 156 3.85 -8.75 6.25
C ALA A 156 3.58 -9.07 7.72
N ASP A 157 4.53 -9.70 8.40
CA ASP A 157 4.46 -9.96 9.86
C ASP A 157 4.45 -8.67 10.69
N THR A 158 5.16 -7.64 10.26
CA THR A 158 5.25 -6.35 10.96
C THR A 158 3.97 -5.53 10.81
N VAL A 159 3.40 -5.49 9.62
CA VAL A 159 2.09 -4.87 9.32
C VAL A 159 0.97 -5.61 10.07
N GLY A 160 1.06 -6.93 10.06
CA GLY A 160 0.08 -7.86 10.62
C GLY A 160 -0.59 -8.68 9.52
N ILE A 161 -0.57 -9.99 9.69
CA ILE A 161 -1.09 -10.96 8.71
C ILE A 161 -2.60 -10.77 8.47
N ASP A 162 -3.35 -10.40 9.51
CA ASP A 162 -4.78 -10.08 9.42
C ASP A 162 -5.04 -8.81 8.59
N ILE A 163 -4.19 -7.80 8.72
CA ILE A 163 -4.27 -6.57 7.92
C ILE A 163 -3.92 -6.90 6.47
N CYS A 164 -2.83 -7.65 6.23
CA CYS A 164 -2.46 -8.10 4.88
C CYS A 164 -3.57 -8.92 4.21
N LEU A 165 -4.24 -9.79 4.98
CA LEU A 165 -5.38 -10.56 4.49
C LEU A 165 -6.55 -9.65 4.11
N SER A 166 -6.92 -8.71 4.99
CA SER A 166 -8.04 -7.78 4.76
C SER A 166 -7.80 -6.89 3.53
N VAL A 167 -6.66 -6.22 3.47
CA VAL A 167 -6.30 -5.36 2.31
C VAL A 167 -6.18 -6.20 1.04
N GLY A 168 -5.55 -7.38 1.13
CA GLY A 168 -5.45 -8.32 0.01
C GLY A 168 -6.82 -8.74 -0.52
N GLN A 169 -7.82 -8.99 0.34
CA GLN A 169 -9.19 -9.32 -0.07
C GLN A 169 -9.90 -8.16 -0.77
N ILE A 170 -9.73 -6.92 -0.30
CA ILE A 170 -10.28 -5.73 -0.94
C ILE A 170 -9.67 -5.57 -2.34
N LEU A 171 -8.35 -5.71 -2.45
CA LEU A 171 -7.63 -5.54 -3.72
C LEU A 171 -7.75 -6.75 -4.66
N ALA A 172 -8.09 -7.94 -4.15
CA ALA A 172 -8.25 -9.15 -4.97
C ALA A 172 -9.28 -8.98 -6.09
N GLY A 173 -10.37 -8.25 -5.81
CA GLY A 173 -11.36 -7.90 -6.82
C GLY A 173 -10.80 -7.02 -7.93
N HIS A 174 -9.94 -6.06 -7.57
CA HIS A 174 -9.25 -5.18 -8.51
C HIS A 174 -8.23 -5.94 -9.37
N PHE A 175 -7.40 -6.78 -8.74
CA PHE A 175 -6.36 -7.56 -9.42
C PHE A 175 -6.89 -8.80 -10.14
N LYS A 176 -8.17 -9.16 -9.98
CA LYS A 176 -8.75 -10.42 -10.47
C LYS A 176 -7.89 -11.63 -10.07
N SER A 177 -7.38 -11.62 -8.86
CA SER A 177 -6.48 -12.64 -8.31
C SER A 177 -6.97 -13.10 -6.94
N GLU A 178 -6.61 -14.32 -6.55
CA GLU A 178 -6.94 -14.85 -5.24
C GLU A 178 -5.86 -14.51 -4.21
N VAL A 179 -6.29 -14.25 -2.99
CA VAL A 179 -5.37 -14.12 -1.85
C VAL A 179 -4.86 -15.49 -1.46
N PRO A 180 -3.54 -15.70 -1.33
CA PRO A 180 -2.97 -16.99 -0.97
C PRO A 180 -3.57 -17.58 0.31
N GLY A 181 -3.98 -18.86 0.25
CA GLY A 181 -4.65 -19.55 1.36
C GLY A 181 -3.84 -19.59 2.66
N GLN A 182 -2.51 -19.51 2.56
CA GLN A 182 -1.60 -19.47 3.70
C GLN A 182 -1.89 -18.31 4.66
N LEU A 183 -2.27 -17.13 4.14
CA LEU A 183 -2.65 -16.00 4.99
C LEU A 183 -3.88 -16.31 5.84
N ARG A 184 -4.91 -16.94 5.22
CA ARG A 184 -6.12 -17.36 5.96
C ARG A 184 -5.79 -18.38 7.04
N ASN A 185 -4.90 -19.34 6.73
CA ASN A 185 -4.46 -20.36 7.67
C ASN A 185 -3.72 -19.73 8.87
N LEU A 186 -2.83 -18.79 8.64
CA LEU A 186 -2.13 -18.08 9.71
C LEU A 186 -3.10 -17.31 10.60
N VAL A 187 -4.05 -16.58 10.02
CA VAL A 187 -5.05 -15.81 10.77
C VAL A 187 -5.94 -16.74 11.61
N SER A 188 -6.42 -17.85 11.04
CA SER A 188 -7.25 -18.83 11.77
C SER A 188 -6.53 -19.47 12.95
N GLN A 189 -5.20 -19.56 12.90
CA GLN A 189 -4.34 -20.06 13.99
C GLN A 189 -3.95 -18.98 15.00
N GLY A 190 -4.37 -17.73 14.83
CA GLY A 190 -3.94 -16.60 15.65
C GLY A 190 -2.48 -16.18 15.43
N HIS A 191 -1.86 -16.63 14.36
CA HIS A 191 -0.49 -16.27 13.99
C HIS A 191 -0.50 -14.95 13.18
N LEU A 192 -0.67 -13.82 13.90
CA LEU A 192 -0.91 -12.52 13.32
C LEU A 192 0.39 -11.71 13.07
N GLY A 193 1.54 -12.36 13.10
CA GLY A 193 2.84 -11.72 12.94
C GLY A 193 3.46 -11.24 14.24
N ARG A 194 4.26 -10.19 14.16
CA ARG A 194 5.02 -9.63 15.28
C ARG A 194 4.16 -9.32 16.51
N LYS A 195 2.94 -8.80 16.32
CA LYS A 195 2.02 -8.42 17.40
C LYS A 195 1.53 -9.60 18.25
N SER A 196 1.45 -10.81 17.67
CA SER A 196 1.08 -12.04 18.37
C SER A 196 2.30 -12.90 18.79
N GLY A 197 3.53 -12.43 18.48
CA GLY A 197 4.76 -13.18 18.73
C GLY A 197 5.03 -14.30 17.72
N LYS A 198 4.14 -14.54 16.76
CA LYS A 198 4.27 -15.55 15.71
C LYS A 198 3.44 -15.16 14.48
N GLY A 199 4.03 -15.32 13.33
CA GLY A 199 3.44 -15.19 12.02
C GLY A 199 4.13 -16.16 11.06
N ILE A 200 4.66 -15.64 9.97
CA ILE A 200 5.57 -16.38 9.07
C ILE A 200 6.86 -16.71 9.84
N TYR A 201 7.36 -15.74 10.59
CA TYR A 201 8.45 -15.92 11.56
C TYR A 201 7.92 -16.11 12.99
N ALA A 202 8.73 -16.77 13.82
CA ALA A 202 8.61 -16.64 15.27
C ALA A 202 9.34 -15.38 15.74
N TYR A 203 8.84 -14.72 16.79
CA TYR A 203 9.43 -13.48 17.31
C TYR A 203 9.95 -13.65 18.73
N ARG A 204 11.16 -13.15 19.01
CA ARG A 204 11.70 -13.02 20.37
C ARG A 204 12.13 -11.57 20.60
N LYS A 205 11.62 -10.97 21.66
CA LYS A 205 11.88 -9.55 21.99
C LYS A 205 11.65 -8.62 20.80
N GLY A 206 10.58 -8.88 20.01
CA GLY A 206 10.19 -8.10 18.86
C GLY A 206 11.06 -8.26 17.59
N LYS A 207 12.01 -9.20 17.58
CA LYS A 207 12.86 -9.52 16.42
C LYS A 207 12.50 -10.89 15.86
N PRO A 208 12.50 -11.06 14.51
CA PRO A 208 12.26 -12.36 13.90
C PRO A 208 13.39 -13.34 14.24
N VAL A 209 13.03 -14.59 14.47
CA VAL A 209 13.99 -15.68 14.65
C VAL A 209 14.28 -16.28 13.29
N ARG A 210 15.38 -15.86 12.66
CA ARG A 210 15.81 -16.35 11.36
C ARG A 210 16.66 -17.61 11.51
N ARG A 211 16.47 -18.58 10.62
CA ARG A 211 17.29 -19.80 10.56
C ARG A 211 18.65 -19.49 9.92
N ARG A 212 19.73 -20.03 10.49
CA ARG A 212 21.06 -19.95 9.87
C ARG A 212 21.24 -21.07 8.85
N GLY A 213 21.99 -20.80 7.77
CA GLY A 213 22.33 -21.83 6.77
C GLY A 213 21.12 -22.35 5.99
N HIS A 214 20.24 -21.48 5.56
CA HIS A 214 18.98 -21.80 4.87
C HIS A 214 19.15 -22.23 3.40
N GLY A 215 20.39 -22.58 2.97
CA GLY A 215 20.64 -23.12 1.62
C GLY A 215 20.42 -22.10 0.50
N LYS A 216 20.75 -20.82 0.75
CA LYS A 216 20.59 -19.71 -0.19
C LYS A 216 21.18 -20.01 -1.57
N GLU A 217 22.32 -20.71 -1.60
CA GLU A 217 23.05 -21.08 -2.82
C GLU A 217 22.25 -22.04 -3.72
N THR A 218 21.23 -22.70 -3.20
CA THR A 218 20.38 -23.64 -3.95
C THR A 218 19.32 -22.92 -4.77
N TYR A 219 19.05 -21.64 -4.47
CA TYR A 219 17.98 -20.86 -5.08
C TYR A 219 18.51 -19.81 -6.06
N LYS A 220 17.79 -19.59 -7.14
CA LYS A 220 18.06 -18.51 -8.11
C LYS A 220 17.56 -17.19 -7.56
N LEU A 221 18.38 -16.49 -6.79
CA LEU A 221 18.00 -15.24 -6.13
C LEU A 221 17.54 -14.16 -7.13
N ASP A 222 18.14 -14.10 -8.32
CA ASP A 222 17.74 -13.16 -9.37
C ASP A 222 16.29 -13.40 -9.81
N GLU A 223 15.88 -14.67 -9.94
CA GLU A 223 14.49 -14.99 -10.31
C GLU A 223 13.50 -14.64 -9.18
N ILE A 224 13.87 -14.92 -7.93
CA ILE A 224 13.05 -14.55 -6.77
C ILE A 224 12.90 -13.03 -6.70
N ARG A 225 14.01 -12.30 -6.85
CA ARG A 225 14.02 -10.83 -6.88
C ARG A 225 13.13 -10.30 -8.00
N ASP A 226 13.25 -10.85 -9.20
CA ASP A 226 12.46 -10.43 -10.36
C ASP A 226 10.97 -10.68 -10.13
N ARG A 227 10.60 -11.85 -9.60
CA ARG A 227 9.21 -12.14 -9.24
C ARG A 227 8.65 -11.10 -8.24
N LEU A 228 9.44 -10.69 -7.26
CA LEU A 228 9.03 -9.70 -6.26
C LEU A 228 8.95 -8.29 -6.87
N ILE A 229 10.07 -7.81 -7.36
CA ILE A 229 10.24 -6.40 -7.75
C ILE A 229 9.43 -6.07 -9.00
N LEU A 230 9.37 -6.95 -9.98
CA LEU A 230 8.64 -6.67 -11.22
C LEU A 230 7.11 -6.67 -11.02
N ARG A 231 6.59 -7.38 -9.99
CA ARG A 231 5.19 -7.23 -9.58
C ARG A 231 4.89 -5.82 -9.07
N LEU A 232 5.78 -5.28 -8.24
CA LEU A 232 5.68 -3.91 -7.73
C LEU A 232 5.78 -2.89 -8.87
N ILE A 233 6.76 -3.04 -9.75
CA ILE A 233 6.98 -2.12 -10.87
C ILE A 233 5.81 -2.15 -11.85
N ASN A 234 5.32 -3.33 -12.21
CA ASN A 234 4.20 -3.47 -13.14
C ASN A 234 2.94 -2.76 -12.62
N GLU A 235 2.66 -2.86 -11.31
CA GLU A 235 1.55 -2.14 -10.69
C GLU A 235 1.81 -0.63 -10.59
N SER A 236 3.07 -0.21 -10.45
CA SER A 236 3.44 1.21 -10.54
C SER A 236 3.09 1.80 -11.89
N VAL A 237 3.39 1.07 -12.98
CA VAL A 237 3.02 1.47 -14.35
C VAL A 237 1.50 1.54 -14.51
N ALA A 238 0.77 0.58 -13.95
CA ALA A 238 -0.70 0.58 -13.95
C ALA A 238 -1.27 1.81 -13.22
N CYS A 239 -0.74 2.15 -12.03
CA CYS A 239 -1.16 3.32 -11.27
C CYS A 239 -0.93 4.63 -12.03
N LEU A 240 0.22 4.76 -12.71
CA LEU A 240 0.50 5.93 -13.54
C LEU A 240 -0.45 6.02 -14.74
N ARG A 241 -0.67 4.92 -15.48
CA ARG A 241 -1.61 4.85 -16.60
C ARG A 241 -3.04 5.20 -16.19
N GLU A 242 -3.47 4.77 -15.03
CA GLU A 242 -4.82 5.02 -14.50
C GLU A 242 -4.97 6.41 -13.86
N GLY A 243 -3.88 7.18 -13.78
CA GLY A 243 -3.88 8.51 -13.20
C GLY A 243 -4.15 8.53 -11.69
N VAL A 244 -3.79 7.44 -10.99
CA VAL A 244 -3.84 7.39 -9.51
C VAL A 244 -2.91 8.43 -8.91
N VAL A 245 -1.83 8.71 -9.59
CA VAL A 245 -0.86 9.78 -9.31
C VAL A 245 -0.57 10.52 -10.60
N GLU A 246 -0.23 11.80 -10.51
CA GLU A 246 -0.12 12.69 -11.66
C GLU A 246 1.07 12.36 -12.57
N ASP A 247 2.21 12.04 -11.96
CA ASP A 247 3.47 11.81 -12.68
C ASP A 247 4.36 10.74 -12.03
N ALA A 248 5.43 10.40 -12.74
CA ALA A 248 6.41 9.38 -12.32
C ALA A 248 7.20 9.81 -11.08
N ASP A 249 7.55 11.08 -10.93
CA ASP A 249 8.34 11.57 -9.80
C ASP A 249 7.55 11.50 -8.49
N LEU A 250 6.26 11.86 -8.55
CA LEU A 250 5.35 11.70 -7.40
C LEU A 250 5.15 10.23 -7.03
N LEU A 251 5.04 9.33 -8.02
CA LEU A 251 4.96 7.90 -7.79
C LEU A 251 6.23 7.39 -7.09
N ASP A 252 7.39 7.72 -7.63
CA ASP A 252 8.69 7.29 -7.10
C ASP A 252 8.90 7.82 -5.67
N ALA A 253 8.60 9.10 -5.43
CA ALA A 253 8.63 9.69 -4.10
C ALA A 253 7.67 8.98 -3.14
N GLY A 254 6.45 8.69 -3.57
CA GLY A 254 5.45 7.94 -2.81
C GLY A 254 5.96 6.57 -2.38
N MET A 255 6.59 5.83 -3.29
CA MET A 255 7.13 4.51 -3.00
C MET A 255 8.39 4.55 -2.13
N ILE A 256 9.26 5.53 -2.31
CA ILE A 256 10.44 5.71 -1.45
C ILE A 256 10.01 6.04 -0.02
N PHE A 257 9.18 7.05 0.16
CA PHE A 257 8.80 7.52 1.50
C PHE A 257 7.71 6.67 2.18
N GLY A 258 6.88 5.98 1.39
CA GLY A 258 5.81 5.12 1.90
C GLY A 258 6.25 3.68 2.22
N THR A 259 7.19 3.13 1.45
CA THR A 259 7.62 1.73 1.60
C THR A 259 9.11 1.56 1.88
N GLY A 260 9.90 2.60 1.66
CA GLY A 260 11.36 2.52 1.69
C GLY A 260 11.93 1.83 0.45
N PHE A 261 11.23 1.86 -0.69
CA PHE A 261 11.80 1.37 -1.95
C PHE A 261 13.20 1.96 -2.13
N ALA A 262 14.18 1.11 -2.45
CA ALA A 262 15.60 1.42 -2.49
C ALA A 262 15.91 2.87 -2.94
N PRO A 263 16.16 3.83 -2.04
CA PRO A 263 16.25 5.26 -2.42
C PRO A 263 17.37 5.55 -3.42
N PHE A 264 18.47 4.77 -3.36
CA PHE A 264 19.59 4.91 -4.29
C PHE A 264 19.26 4.47 -5.72
N ARG A 265 18.09 3.85 -5.95
CA ARG A 265 17.57 3.51 -7.27
C ARG A 265 16.58 4.55 -7.80
N GLY A 266 16.30 5.62 -7.03
CA GLY A 266 15.45 6.73 -7.45
C GLY A 266 13.94 6.45 -7.45
N GLY A 267 13.51 5.23 -7.14
CA GLY A 267 12.11 4.79 -7.18
C GLY A 267 11.83 3.72 -8.24
N PRO A 268 10.61 3.16 -8.29
CA PRO A 268 10.25 2.12 -9.24
C PRO A 268 10.39 2.51 -10.70
N LEU A 269 9.93 3.70 -11.07
CA LEU A 269 9.94 4.16 -12.48
C LEU A 269 11.31 4.68 -12.89
N HIS A 270 12.05 5.31 -11.98
CA HIS A 270 13.45 5.65 -12.21
C HIS A 270 14.31 4.40 -12.42
N TYR A 271 14.06 3.33 -11.66
CA TYR A 271 14.72 2.04 -11.87
C TYR A 271 14.41 1.45 -13.26
N VAL A 272 13.18 1.61 -13.77
CA VAL A 272 12.84 1.21 -15.16
C VAL A 272 13.66 2.01 -16.16
N LYS A 273 13.75 3.32 -15.98
CA LYS A 273 14.55 4.21 -16.84
C LYS A 273 16.01 3.78 -16.90
N ASP A 274 16.62 3.51 -15.74
CA ASP A 274 18.03 3.13 -15.66
C ASP A 274 18.31 1.71 -16.20
N THR A 275 17.36 0.79 -16.03
CA THR A 275 17.50 -0.62 -16.46
C THR A 275 17.19 -0.79 -17.95
N GLY A 276 16.36 0.06 -18.49
CA GLY A 276 15.78 -0.04 -19.84
C GLY A 276 14.40 -0.70 -19.82
N LYS A 277 13.42 0.01 -20.38
CA LYS A 277 12.02 -0.39 -20.44
C LYS A 277 11.86 -1.77 -21.10
N GLU A 278 12.45 -1.96 -22.26
CA GLU A 278 12.36 -3.20 -23.05
C GLU A 278 12.92 -4.40 -22.28
N ALA A 279 14.02 -4.23 -21.55
CA ALA A 279 14.62 -5.28 -20.74
C ALA A 279 13.71 -5.70 -19.57
N ILE A 280 12.94 -4.77 -19.00
CA ILE A 280 11.97 -5.09 -17.94
C ILE A 280 10.75 -5.80 -18.54
N GLU A 281 10.24 -5.36 -19.69
CA GLU A 281 9.11 -5.99 -20.38
C GLU A 281 9.44 -7.44 -20.76
N GLU A 282 10.62 -7.73 -21.36
CA GLU A 282 11.08 -9.09 -21.67
C GLU A 282 11.09 -10.00 -20.43
N ARG A 283 11.57 -9.46 -19.29
CA ARG A 283 11.58 -10.22 -18.02
C ARG A 283 10.17 -10.49 -17.51
N LEU A 284 9.25 -9.54 -17.61
CA LEU A 284 7.83 -9.74 -17.27
C LEU A 284 7.17 -10.79 -18.16
N GLU A 285 7.43 -10.78 -19.48
CA GLU A 285 6.93 -11.78 -20.44
C GLU A 285 7.46 -13.18 -20.12
N ALA A 286 8.76 -13.29 -19.81
CA ALA A 286 9.38 -14.55 -19.40
C ALA A 286 8.74 -15.09 -18.09
N LEU A 287 8.47 -14.21 -17.10
CA LEU A 287 7.77 -14.58 -15.88
C LEU A 287 6.30 -14.94 -16.16
N THR A 288 5.63 -14.24 -17.06
CA THR A 288 4.26 -14.55 -17.49
C THR A 288 4.17 -15.97 -18.05
N THR A 289 5.09 -16.33 -18.92
CA THR A 289 5.15 -17.66 -19.54
C THR A 289 5.35 -18.77 -18.50
N ARG A 290 6.16 -18.52 -17.47
CA ARG A 290 6.54 -19.54 -16.48
C ARG A 290 5.59 -19.59 -15.27
N PHE A 291 5.07 -18.46 -14.82
CA PHE A 291 4.34 -18.34 -13.56
C PHE A 291 2.92 -17.81 -13.72
N GLY A 292 2.50 -17.53 -14.96
CA GLY A 292 1.13 -17.18 -15.29
C GLY A 292 0.83 -15.68 -15.38
N PRO A 293 -0.44 -15.36 -15.70
CA PRO A 293 -0.86 -14.04 -16.18
C PRO A 293 -0.70 -12.90 -15.15
N ARG A 294 -0.45 -13.21 -13.89
CA ARG A 294 -0.21 -12.19 -12.87
C ARG A 294 1.05 -11.35 -13.13
N PHE A 295 1.94 -11.81 -14.03
CA PHE A 295 3.13 -11.09 -14.47
C PHE A 295 2.95 -10.40 -15.81
N SER A 296 1.80 -10.55 -16.48
CA SER A 296 1.56 -9.91 -17.77
C SER A 296 1.83 -8.41 -17.69
N PRO A 297 2.64 -7.86 -18.61
CA PRO A 297 2.89 -6.43 -18.66
C PRO A 297 1.57 -5.64 -18.71
N ASP A 298 1.47 -4.58 -17.91
CA ASP A 298 0.31 -3.69 -17.96
C ASP A 298 0.27 -2.95 -19.32
N PRO A 299 -0.91 -2.67 -19.89
CA PRO A 299 -1.00 -1.87 -21.11
C PRO A 299 -0.27 -0.53 -21.06
N GLY A 300 -0.07 0.04 -19.89
CA GLY A 300 0.68 1.28 -19.68
C GLY A 300 2.13 1.22 -20.15
N TRP A 301 2.72 0.03 -20.24
CA TRP A 301 4.07 -0.11 -20.77
C TRP A 301 4.20 0.43 -22.21
N THR A 302 3.17 0.30 -23.04
CA THR A 302 3.18 0.80 -24.43
C THR A 302 3.27 2.33 -24.51
N THR A 303 2.70 3.04 -23.54
CA THR A 303 2.62 4.52 -23.51
C THR A 303 3.59 5.14 -22.51
N LEU A 304 4.31 4.33 -21.71
CA LEU A 304 5.24 4.80 -20.69
C LEU A 304 6.38 5.60 -21.34
N SER A 305 6.49 6.85 -20.95
CA SER A 305 7.59 7.77 -21.28
C SER A 305 8.26 8.22 -19.98
N LEU A 306 9.56 7.92 -19.81
CA LEU A 306 10.34 8.19 -18.60
C LEU A 306 11.56 9.08 -18.88
#